data_eb75d30b54c7c4d243171babd3c69bd1
#
_entry.id   eb75d30b54c7c4d243171babd3c69bd1
#
_cell.length_a   1.000
_cell.length_b   1.000
_cell.length_c   1.000
_cell.angle_alpha   90.00
_cell.angle_beta   90.00
_cell.angle_gamma   90.00
#
_symmetry.space_group_name_H-M   'P 1'
#
loop_
_entity.id
_entity.type
_entity.pdbx_description
1 polymer ?
#
loop_
_entity_poly.entity_id
_entity_poly.type
_entity_poly.pdbx_seq_one_letter_code
_entity_poly.pdbx_strand_id
1 'polypeptide(L)'
;RKYDRRMTDLVGQRFYLFGDTTKTYRLGAALQNVRYHDYDQARSSYSMMVKQSFYYIGLELCVRVREGQDNDFIERLKADSESQFRIGNIFISEIRSFKDIRRNYQQAWTNDIRNYVMGMGFLLLNIFLGLLGTFWFRTQQRRSEIALHKAHGATDRAIFGRLLSEGILLLAIVTPVALLIDYNLAHLELNSWRNGTTLEWDRLLLCAAISFVLITLMIVIGIGIPARKAMKVQPAEALHDE
;
A
#
# COMPACT_ATOMS: atom_id res chain seq x y z
N ARG A 1 -9.70 -16.91 -21.35
CA ARG A 1 -8.64 -17.15 -22.38
C ARG A 1 -9.30 -17.75 -23.61
N LYS A 2 -9.55 -16.96 -24.65
CA LYS A 2 -10.19 -17.44 -25.89
C LYS A 2 -9.18 -18.09 -26.86
N TYR A 3 -7.87 -17.87 -26.64
CA TYR A 3 -6.81 -18.40 -27.48
C TYR A 3 -5.61 -18.81 -26.63
N ASP A 4 -5.35 -20.09 -26.56
CA ASP A 4 -4.22 -20.70 -25.81
C ASP A 4 -2.95 -20.76 -26.69
N ARG A 5 -2.68 -19.70 -27.45
CA ARG A 5 -1.49 -19.60 -28.30
C ARG A 5 -0.44 -18.74 -27.61
N ARG A 6 0.79 -19.21 -27.58
CA ARG A 6 1.92 -18.42 -27.10
C ARG A 6 2.16 -17.25 -28.07
N MET A 7 2.52 -16.08 -27.54
CA MET A 7 2.82 -14.91 -28.37
C MET A 7 3.97 -15.16 -29.36
N THR A 8 4.89 -16.05 -29.04
CA THR A 8 5.98 -16.51 -29.91
C THR A 8 5.46 -17.17 -31.20
N ASP A 9 4.33 -17.87 -31.12
CA ASP A 9 3.75 -18.59 -32.27
C ASP A 9 3.03 -17.65 -33.25
N LEU A 10 2.81 -16.42 -32.83
CA LEU A 10 2.20 -15.37 -33.64
C LEU A 10 3.22 -14.50 -34.39
N VAL A 11 4.52 -14.64 -34.09
CA VAL A 11 5.58 -13.88 -34.78
C VAL A 11 5.55 -14.21 -36.28
N GLY A 12 5.56 -13.13 -37.08
CA GLY A 12 5.47 -13.23 -38.54
C GLY A 12 4.05 -13.19 -39.10
N GLN A 13 3.01 -13.32 -38.26
CA GLN A 13 1.62 -13.22 -38.73
C GLN A 13 1.23 -11.77 -39.02
N ARG A 14 0.29 -11.63 -39.94
CA ARG A 14 -0.29 -10.30 -40.29
C ARG A 14 -1.50 -10.02 -39.44
N PHE A 15 -1.66 -8.76 -39.05
CA PHE A 15 -2.82 -8.32 -38.26
C PHE A 15 -3.24 -6.90 -38.67
N TYR A 16 -4.44 -6.53 -38.33
CA TYR A 16 -5.02 -5.22 -38.54
C TYR A 16 -5.22 -4.51 -37.19
N LEU A 17 -4.98 -3.21 -37.13
CA LEU A 17 -5.18 -2.39 -35.95
C LEU A 17 -6.52 -1.66 -36.01
N PHE A 18 -7.26 -1.69 -34.90
CA PHE A 18 -8.51 -0.93 -34.73
C PHE A 18 -9.56 -1.14 -35.82
N GLY A 19 -9.55 -2.31 -36.51
CA GLY A 19 -10.48 -2.60 -37.59
C GLY A 19 -10.13 -1.94 -38.94
N ASP A 20 -9.03 -1.19 -39.03
CA ASP A 20 -8.54 -0.65 -40.30
C ASP A 20 -7.88 -1.75 -41.14
N THR A 21 -8.61 -2.25 -42.13
CA THR A 21 -8.14 -3.30 -43.05
C THR A 21 -7.25 -2.76 -44.17
N THR A 22 -7.12 -1.45 -44.31
CA THR A 22 -6.28 -0.82 -45.35
C THR A 22 -4.80 -0.93 -45.03
N LYS A 23 -4.44 -1.01 -43.75
CA LYS A 23 -3.05 -1.13 -43.29
C LYS A 23 -2.80 -2.47 -42.63
N THR A 24 -1.91 -3.25 -43.22
CA THR A 24 -1.50 -4.54 -42.68
C THR A 24 -0.20 -4.40 -41.90
N TYR A 25 -0.22 -4.88 -40.67
CA TYR A 25 0.96 -4.94 -39.80
C TYR A 25 1.44 -6.40 -39.69
N ARG A 26 2.75 -6.57 -39.53
CA ARG A 26 3.35 -7.88 -39.29
C ARG A 26 3.97 -7.90 -37.91
N LEU A 27 3.70 -8.94 -37.13
CA LEU A 27 4.29 -9.10 -35.79
C LEU A 27 5.78 -9.44 -35.96
N GLY A 28 6.66 -8.51 -35.58
CA GLY A 28 8.11 -8.63 -35.76
C GLY A 28 8.77 -9.47 -34.67
N ALA A 29 8.36 -9.29 -33.42
CA ALA A 29 8.92 -9.99 -32.26
C ALA A 29 7.94 -10.03 -31.11
N ALA A 30 8.11 -11.00 -30.22
CA ALA A 30 7.43 -11.06 -28.93
C ALA A 30 8.42 -10.68 -27.82
N LEU A 31 8.03 -9.74 -26.98
CA LEU A 31 8.83 -9.32 -25.82
C LEU A 31 8.41 -10.11 -24.59
N GLN A 32 9.39 -10.49 -23.77
CA GLN A 32 9.14 -11.10 -22.47
C GLN A 32 9.11 -10.02 -21.38
N ASN A 33 8.16 -10.13 -20.46
CA ASN A 33 8.14 -9.34 -19.22
C ASN A 33 8.19 -7.81 -19.42
N VAL A 34 7.34 -7.28 -20.28
CA VAL A 34 7.18 -5.82 -20.38
C VAL A 34 6.40 -5.33 -19.18
N ARG A 35 7.00 -4.44 -18.40
CA ARG A 35 6.35 -3.73 -17.31
C ARG A 35 6.24 -2.26 -17.69
N TYR A 36 5.03 -1.72 -17.64
CA TYR A 36 4.80 -0.28 -17.79
C TYR A 36 5.08 0.47 -16.49
N HIS A 37 4.71 -0.16 -15.37
CA HIS A 37 4.85 0.40 -14.02
C HIS A 37 5.59 -0.58 -13.12
N ASP A 38 6.25 -0.08 -12.09
CA ASP A 38 7.00 -0.91 -11.14
C ASP A 38 6.11 -1.90 -10.39
N TYR A 39 4.84 -1.55 -10.22
CA TYR A 39 3.84 -2.34 -9.49
C TYR A 39 3.01 -3.25 -10.39
N ASP A 40 3.17 -3.18 -11.71
CA ASP A 40 2.43 -4.05 -12.62
C ASP A 40 2.94 -5.48 -12.53
N GLN A 41 2.01 -6.42 -12.41
CA GLN A 41 2.33 -7.82 -12.56
C GLN A 41 2.69 -8.11 -14.02
N ALA A 42 3.85 -8.74 -14.24
CA ALA A 42 4.35 -9.03 -15.59
C ALA A 42 3.39 -9.86 -16.47
N ARG A 43 2.38 -10.51 -15.85
CA ARG A 43 1.38 -11.32 -16.55
C ARG A 43 0.19 -10.54 -17.12
N SER A 44 -0.02 -9.31 -16.70
CA SER A 44 -1.19 -8.50 -17.09
C SER A 44 -0.89 -7.40 -18.09
N SER A 45 0.38 -7.13 -18.35
CA SER A 45 0.77 -6.01 -19.22
C SER A 45 0.86 -6.46 -20.68
N TYR A 46 -0.04 -5.95 -21.49
CA TYR A 46 0.02 -6.08 -22.94
C TYR A 46 0.58 -4.80 -23.51
N SER A 47 1.63 -4.92 -24.32
CA SER A 47 2.12 -3.78 -25.06
C SER A 47 2.36 -4.14 -26.51
N MET A 48 2.07 -3.20 -27.38
CA MET A 48 2.35 -3.31 -28.78
C MET A 48 3.11 -2.07 -29.21
N MET A 49 4.33 -2.27 -29.72
CA MET A 49 5.13 -1.20 -30.31
C MET A 49 4.96 -1.26 -31.82
N VAL A 50 4.48 -0.16 -32.40
CA VAL A 50 4.27 -0.04 -33.83
C VAL A 50 5.25 1.03 -34.36
N LYS A 51 5.95 0.71 -35.44
CA LYS A 51 6.74 1.69 -36.14
C LYS A 51 5.80 2.75 -36.74
N GLN A 52 5.84 3.95 -36.20
CA GLN A 52 5.02 5.05 -36.64
C GLN A 52 5.80 5.91 -37.62
N SER A 53 5.17 6.33 -38.71
CA SER A 53 5.78 7.30 -39.64
C SER A 53 5.68 8.70 -39.06
N PHE A 54 6.62 9.55 -39.41
CA PHE A 54 6.96 10.87 -38.86
C PHE A 54 5.87 11.98 -38.93
N TYR A 55 4.60 11.65 -38.84
CA TYR A 55 3.51 12.65 -39.05
C TYR A 55 2.95 13.28 -37.78
N TYR A 56 3.53 13.04 -36.59
CA TYR A 56 3.00 13.60 -35.36
C TYR A 56 3.86 14.73 -34.81
N ILE A 57 3.20 15.81 -34.46
CA ILE A 57 3.73 16.94 -33.69
C ILE A 57 4.16 16.37 -32.31
N GLY A 58 5.47 16.33 -32.06
CA GLY A 58 6.04 15.80 -30.84
C GLY A 58 6.74 14.46 -31.06
N LEU A 59 7.96 14.50 -31.59
CA LEU A 59 8.83 13.35 -31.68
C LEU A 59 9.54 13.18 -30.34
N GLU A 60 9.37 12.02 -29.70
CA GLU A 60 10.16 11.65 -28.55
C GLU A 60 11.35 10.80 -28.98
N LEU A 61 12.56 11.29 -28.66
CA LEU A 61 13.80 10.58 -28.92
C LEU A 61 14.36 10.03 -27.59
N CYS A 62 14.41 8.71 -27.47
CA CYS A 62 15.00 8.05 -26.33
C CYS A 62 16.48 7.76 -26.59
N VAL A 63 17.36 8.29 -25.76
CA VAL A 63 18.81 8.10 -25.86
C VAL A 63 19.31 7.36 -24.62
N ARG A 64 20.09 6.28 -24.85
CA ARG A 64 20.78 5.60 -23.76
C ARG A 64 22.18 6.15 -23.58
N VAL A 65 22.45 6.67 -22.41
CA VAL A 65 23.75 7.23 -22.02
C VAL A 65 24.57 6.16 -21.27
N ARG A 66 25.88 6.29 -21.26
CA ARG A 66 26.79 5.43 -20.48
C ARG A 66 26.57 5.69 -18.99
N GLU A 67 26.74 4.64 -18.17
CA GLU A 67 26.61 4.74 -16.72
C GLU A 67 27.52 5.84 -16.15
N GLY A 68 26.97 6.64 -15.25
CA GLY A 68 27.69 7.72 -14.55
C GLY A 68 27.85 9.03 -15.32
N GLN A 69 27.38 9.12 -16.57
CA GLN A 69 27.48 10.35 -17.40
C GLN A 69 26.13 11.07 -17.61
N ASP A 70 25.09 10.68 -16.91
CA ASP A 70 23.72 11.17 -17.14
C ASP A 70 23.60 12.69 -16.96
N ASN A 71 24.17 13.24 -15.90
CA ASN A 71 24.07 14.67 -15.60
C ASN A 71 24.87 15.51 -16.60
N ASP A 72 26.11 15.14 -16.86
CA ASP A 72 26.99 15.84 -17.80
C ASP A 72 26.42 15.82 -19.23
N PHE A 73 25.81 14.69 -19.61
CA PHE A 73 25.17 14.56 -20.93
C PHE A 73 24.00 15.49 -21.08
N ILE A 74 23.11 15.58 -20.08
CA ILE A 74 21.94 16.45 -20.11
C ILE A 74 22.35 17.91 -20.22
N GLU A 75 23.34 18.35 -19.45
CA GLU A 75 23.84 19.72 -19.48
C GLU A 75 24.45 20.07 -20.83
N ARG A 76 25.30 19.19 -21.39
CA ARG A 76 25.86 19.36 -22.72
C ARG A 76 24.80 19.39 -23.81
N LEU A 77 23.85 18.45 -23.77
CA LEU A 77 22.77 18.38 -24.76
C LEU A 77 21.89 19.63 -24.71
N LYS A 78 21.64 20.18 -23.52
CA LYS A 78 20.93 21.46 -23.37
C LYS A 78 21.70 22.62 -23.99
N ALA A 79 23.00 22.72 -23.73
CA ALA A 79 23.84 23.75 -24.30
C ALA A 79 23.91 23.66 -25.82
N ASP A 80 24.00 22.44 -26.37
CA ASP A 80 24.04 22.22 -27.84
C ASP A 80 22.67 22.35 -28.49
N SER A 81 21.57 22.23 -27.74
CA SER A 81 20.21 22.22 -28.26
C SER A 81 19.83 23.55 -28.95
N GLU A 82 20.31 24.65 -28.41
CA GLU A 82 20.03 25.98 -28.95
C GLU A 82 20.84 26.29 -30.20
N SER A 83 22.05 25.74 -30.34
CA SER A 83 22.97 26.02 -31.42
C SER A 83 22.93 25.02 -32.55
N GLN A 84 22.90 23.72 -32.25
CA GLN A 84 23.07 22.66 -33.27
C GLN A 84 21.76 21.97 -33.65
N PHE A 85 20.76 21.93 -32.75
CA PHE A 85 19.53 21.19 -32.99
C PHE A 85 18.33 22.07 -33.36
N ARG A 86 18.56 23.32 -33.65
CA ARG A 86 17.50 24.20 -34.14
C ARG A 86 17.55 24.30 -35.67
N ILE A 87 16.61 23.66 -36.34
CA ILE A 87 16.48 23.68 -37.80
C ILE A 87 15.10 24.22 -38.15
N GLY A 88 15.05 25.49 -38.56
CA GLY A 88 13.78 26.16 -38.86
C GLY A 88 12.87 26.22 -37.62
N ASN A 89 11.69 25.65 -37.73
CA ASN A 89 10.70 25.55 -36.62
C ASN A 89 10.83 24.28 -35.79
N ILE A 90 11.83 23.44 -36.05
CA ILE A 90 12.09 22.22 -35.27
C ILE A 90 13.12 22.55 -34.22
N PHE A 91 12.78 22.32 -32.97
CA PHE A 91 13.65 22.54 -31.81
C PHE A 91 13.37 21.51 -30.74
N ILE A 92 14.33 21.28 -29.83
CA ILE A 92 14.14 20.44 -28.69
C ILE A 92 13.35 21.23 -27.66
N SER A 93 12.11 20.85 -27.41
CA SER A 93 11.24 21.53 -26.44
C SER A 93 11.60 21.19 -25.02
N GLU A 94 12.03 19.94 -24.76
CA GLU A 94 12.32 19.48 -23.44
C GLU A 94 13.28 18.28 -23.44
N ILE A 95 14.18 18.28 -22.46
CA ILE A 95 15.11 17.18 -22.20
C ILE A 95 14.85 16.70 -20.77
N ARG A 96 14.41 15.45 -20.61
CA ARG A 96 14.15 14.84 -19.30
C ARG A 96 14.91 13.55 -19.13
N SER A 97 15.41 13.30 -17.92
CA SER A 97 15.88 11.97 -17.60
C SER A 97 14.69 11.01 -17.38
N PHE A 98 14.83 9.73 -17.73
CA PHE A 98 13.83 8.73 -17.41
C PHE A 98 13.60 8.60 -15.90
N LYS A 99 14.62 8.87 -15.11
CA LYS A 99 14.53 8.90 -13.64
C LYS A 99 13.54 9.97 -13.16
N ASP A 100 13.57 11.17 -13.76
CA ASP A 100 12.68 12.27 -13.39
C ASP A 100 11.26 12.03 -13.90
N ILE A 101 11.11 11.52 -15.13
CA ILE A 101 9.81 11.13 -15.68
C ILE A 101 9.15 10.09 -14.78
N ARG A 102 9.90 9.05 -14.40
CA ARG A 102 9.44 8.00 -13.51
C ARG A 102 9.06 8.55 -12.14
N ARG A 103 9.92 9.40 -11.55
CA ARG A 103 9.66 10.04 -10.27
C ARG A 103 8.37 10.87 -10.29
N ASN A 104 8.19 11.69 -11.31
CA ASN A 104 6.99 12.52 -11.47
C ASN A 104 5.74 11.67 -11.66
N TYR A 105 5.84 10.61 -12.47
CA TYR A 105 4.74 9.67 -12.67
C TYR A 105 4.35 8.95 -11.36
N GLN A 106 5.34 8.52 -10.58
CA GLN A 106 5.11 7.83 -9.31
C GLN A 106 4.70 8.78 -8.17
N GLN A 107 4.90 10.08 -8.33
CA GLN A 107 4.64 11.05 -7.26
C GLN A 107 3.17 11.08 -6.84
N ALA A 108 2.24 10.94 -7.76
CA ALA A 108 0.81 10.86 -7.46
C ALA A 108 0.51 9.65 -6.54
N TRP A 109 0.97 8.48 -6.93
CA TRP A 109 0.82 7.24 -6.15
C TRP A 109 1.49 7.31 -4.78
N THR A 110 2.68 7.89 -4.72
CA THR A 110 3.42 8.06 -3.46
C THR A 110 2.68 9.02 -2.52
N ASN A 111 2.09 10.07 -3.06
CA ASN A 111 1.28 11.01 -2.28
C ASN A 111 0.01 10.34 -1.75
N ASP A 112 -0.67 9.54 -2.57
CA ASP A 112 -1.86 8.80 -2.15
C ASP A 112 -1.52 7.80 -1.02
N ILE A 113 -0.47 7.02 -1.18
CA ILE A 113 0.00 6.10 -0.11
C ILE A 113 0.31 6.88 1.17
N ARG A 114 1.00 8.02 1.08
CA ARG A 114 1.30 8.85 2.24
C ARG A 114 0.03 9.37 2.92
N ASN A 115 -0.96 9.79 2.14
CA ASN A 115 -2.24 10.26 2.67
C ASN A 115 -3.00 9.12 3.37
N TYR A 116 -3.02 7.92 2.80
CA TYR A 116 -3.59 6.73 3.44
C TYR A 116 -2.87 6.39 4.75
N VAL A 117 -1.55 6.38 4.76
CA VAL A 117 -0.76 6.10 5.98
C VAL A 117 -1.02 7.15 7.07
N MET A 118 -1.12 8.43 6.71
CA MET A 118 -1.47 9.49 7.66
C MET A 118 -2.89 9.31 8.21
N GLY A 119 -3.87 9.02 7.35
CA GLY A 119 -5.25 8.77 7.76
C GLY A 119 -5.36 7.55 8.68
N MET A 120 -4.71 6.45 8.32
CA MET A 120 -4.64 5.24 9.15
C MET A 120 -3.96 5.51 10.50
N GLY A 121 -2.86 6.24 10.51
CA GLY A 121 -2.16 6.62 11.74
C GLY A 121 -3.05 7.45 12.69
N PHE A 122 -3.80 8.38 12.13
CA PHE A 122 -4.77 9.17 12.89
C PHE A 122 -5.90 8.28 13.47
N LEU A 123 -6.47 7.38 12.68
CA LEU A 123 -7.48 6.44 13.15
C LEU A 123 -6.95 5.52 14.24
N LEU A 124 -5.75 4.96 14.08
CA LEU A 124 -5.10 4.13 15.09
C LEU A 124 -4.89 4.90 16.40
N LEU A 125 -4.45 6.16 16.32
CA LEU A 125 -4.30 7.01 17.49
C LEU A 125 -5.64 7.22 18.22
N ASN A 126 -6.73 7.49 17.48
CA ASN A 126 -8.07 7.64 18.07
C ASN A 126 -8.54 6.34 18.74
N ILE A 127 -8.35 5.19 18.08
CA ILE A 127 -8.68 3.89 18.68
C ILE A 127 -7.87 3.66 19.96
N PHE A 128 -6.58 3.97 19.94
CA PHE A 128 -5.71 3.83 21.10
C PHE A 128 -6.17 4.69 22.28
N LEU A 129 -6.48 5.96 22.04
CA LEU A 129 -6.97 6.88 23.07
C LEU A 129 -8.33 6.41 23.63
N GLY A 130 -9.23 5.92 22.77
CA GLY A 130 -10.51 5.35 23.17
C GLY A 130 -10.35 4.12 24.05
N LEU A 131 -9.46 3.20 23.65
CA LEU A 131 -9.12 2.01 24.44
C LEU A 131 -8.52 2.40 25.81
N LEU A 132 -7.57 3.34 25.81
CA LEU A 132 -6.92 3.81 27.04
C LEU A 132 -7.93 4.43 28.00
N GLY A 133 -8.84 5.27 27.52
CA GLY A 133 -9.92 5.86 28.31
C GLY A 133 -10.88 4.80 28.87
N THR A 134 -11.31 3.85 28.03
CA THR A 134 -12.23 2.77 28.42
C THR A 134 -11.59 1.86 29.48
N PHE A 135 -10.35 1.43 29.28
CA PHE A 135 -9.65 0.59 30.25
C PHE A 135 -9.32 1.33 31.54
N TRP A 136 -8.98 2.62 31.43
CA TRP A 136 -8.78 3.45 32.62
C TRP A 136 -10.05 3.48 33.47
N PHE A 137 -11.20 3.80 32.87
CA PHE A 137 -12.47 3.88 33.57
C PHE A 137 -12.89 2.53 34.17
N ARG A 138 -12.83 1.44 33.39
CA ARG A 138 -13.13 0.08 33.89
C ARG A 138 -12.23 -0.34 35.04
N THR A 139 -10.94 -0.01 34.99
CA THR A 139 -9.99 -0.37 36.03
C THR A 139 -10.27 0.42 37.32
N GLN A 140 -10.70 1.68 37.21
CA GLN A 140 -11.12 2.47 38.38
C GLN A 140 -12.40 1.88 39.01
N GLN A 141 -13.39 1.54 38.21
CA GLN A 141 -14.64 0.94 38.73
C GLN A 141 -14.41 -0.42 39.44
N ARG A 142 -13.43 -1.18 38.99
CA ARG A 142 -13.10 -2.51 39.58
C ARG A 142 -11.98 -2.46 40.60
N ARG A 143 -11.67 -1.26 41.16
CA ARG A 143 -10.55 -1.08 42.10
C ARG A 143 -10.75 -1.90 43.40
N SER A 144 -11.96 -1.93 43.97
CA SER A 144 -12.30 -2.71 45.13
C SER A 144 -12.22 -4.22 44.84
N GLU A 145 -12.72 -4.69 43.68
CA GLU A 145 -12.61 -6.08 43.24
C GLU A 145 -11.15 -6.53 43.11
N ILE A 146 -10.30 -5.69 42.49
CA ILE A 146 -8.87 -5.93 42.37
C ILE A 146 -8.18 -6.01 43.74
N ALA A 147 -8.55 -5.12 44.65
CA ALA A 147 -8.03 -5.13 46.04
C ALA A 147 -8.44 -6.39 46.78
N LEU A 148 -9.68 -6.84 46.62
CA LEU A 148 -10.18 -8.09 47.21
C LEU A 148 -9.44 -9.30 46.69
N HIS A 149 -9.21 -9.39 45.37
CA HIS A 149 -8.40 -10.46 44.80
C HIS A 149 -6.97 -10.47 45.34
N LYS A 150 -6.36 -9.31 45.54
CA LYS A 150 -5.05 -9.20 46.18
C LYS A 150 -5.06 -9.65 47.65
N ALA A 151 -6.08 -9.28 48.42
CA ALA A 151 -6.22 -9.74 49.79
C ALA A 151 -6.32 -11.27 49.89
N HIS A 152 -6.86 -11.92 48.86
CA HIS A 152 -6.90 -13.38 48.74
C HIS A 152 -5.63 -14.01 48.14
N GLY A 153 -4.55 -13.22 47.95
CA GLY A 153 -3.25 -13.73 47.52
C GLY A 153 -3.05 -13.77 46.00
N ALA A 154 -3.90 -13.12 45.20
CA ALA A 154 -3.69 -13.02 43.75
C ALA A 154 -2.44 -12.19 43.42
N THR A 155 -1.59 -12.70 42.55
CA THR A 155 -0.39 -11.99 42.10
C THR A 155 -0.77 -10.90 41.07
N ASP A 156 0.03 -9.84 40.98
CA ASP A 156 -0.15 -8.77 39.98
C ASP A 156 -0.19 -9.29 38.54
N ARG A 157 0.59 -10.37 38.26
CA ARG A 157 0.59 -11.03 36.95
C ARG A 157 -0.74 -11.74 36.65
N ALA A 158 -1.35 -12.37 37.64
CA ALA A 158 -2.64 -13.05 37.48
C ALA A 158 -3.75 -12.04 37.19
N ILE A 159 -3.78 -10.92 37.92
CA ILE A 159 -4.75 -9.84 37.72
C ILE A 159 -4.57 -9.20 36.33
N PHE A 160 -3.33 -8.90 35.98
CA PHE A 160 -3.01 -8.33 34.63
C PHE A 160 -3.40 -9.32 33.52
N GLY A 161 -3.07 -10.60 33.66
CA GLY A 161 -3.44 -11.63 32.69
C GLY A 161 -4.96 -11.76 32.51
N ARG A 162 -5.74 -11.66 33.60
CA ARG A 162 -7.20 -11.66 33.49
C ARG A 162 -7.75 -10.45 32.72
N LEU A 163 -7.30 -9.25 33.05
CA LEU A 163 -7.71 -8.04 32.34
C LEU A 163 -7.30 -8.09 30.85
N LEU A 164 -6.11 -8.59 30.56
CA LEU A 164 -5.61 -8.75 29.20
C LEU A 164 -6.43 -9.79 28.42
N SER A 165 -6.76 -10.93 29.05
CA SER A 165 -7.56 -11.97 28.39
C SER A 165 -8.96 -11.48 28.03
N GLU A 166 -9.61 -10.64 28.87
CA GLU A 166 -10.87 -10.00 28.54
C GLU A 166 -10.76 -9.13 27.28
N GLY A 167 -9.70 -8.32 27.17
CA GLY A 167 -9.45 -7.47 25.99
C GLY A 167 -9.17 -8.27 24.72
N ILE A 168 -8.35 -9.33 24.82
CA ILE A 168 -8.02 -10.18 23.67
C ILE A 168 -9.24 -11.01 23.25
N LEU A 169 -10.05 -11.49 24.19
CA LEU A 169 -11.29 -12.22 23.88
C LEU A 169 -12.25 -11.36 23.07
N LEU A 170 -12.46 -10.10 23.48
CA LEU A 170 -13.30 -9.17 22.71
C LEU A 170 -12.75 -8.94 21.30
N LEU A 171 -11.44 -8.75 21.17
CA LEU A 171 -10.80 -8.62 19.86
C LEU A 171 -11.01 -9.86 19.01
N ALA A 172 -10.84 -11.06 19.57
CA ALA A 172 -11.03 -12.33 18.87
C ALA A 172 -12.47 -12.53 18.37
N ILE A 173 -13.47 -12.06 19.13
CA ILE A 173 -14.88 -12.14 18.74
C ILE A 173 -15.20 -11.16 17.61
N VAL A 174 -14.66 -9.93 17.67
CA VAL A 174 -14.95 -8.89 16.69
C VAL A 174 -14.19 -9.11 15.38
N THR A 175 -13.00 -9.68 15.42
CA THR A 175 -12.13 -9.87 14.24
C THR A 175 -12.80 -10.60 13.08
N PRO A 176 -13.52 -11.74 13.26
CA PRO A 176 -14.18 -12.42 12.14
C PRO A 176 -15.24 -11.56 11.46
N VAL A 177 -16.00 -10.78 12.24
CA VAL A 177 -17.03 -9.87 11.70
C VAL A 177 -16.38 -8.75 10.90
N ALA A 178 -15.31 -8.16 11.44
CA ALA A 178 -14.54 -7.12 10.75
C ALA A 178 -13.94 -7.65 9.44
N LEU A 179 -13.39 -8.88 9.43
CA LEU A 179 -12.83 -9.50 8.23
C LEU A 179 -13.89 -9.77 7.16
N LEU A 180 -15.11 -10.15 7.55
CA LEU A 180 -16.21 -10.32 6.59
C LEU A 180 -16.60 -8.99 5.94
N ILE A 181 -16.64 -7.91 6.70
CA ILE A 181 -16.94 -6.57 6.18
C ILE A 181 -15.82 -6.11 5.25
N ASP A 182 -14.57 -6.25 5.68
CA ASP A 182 -13.39 -5.85 4.93
C ASP A 182 -13.27 -6.62 3.61
N TYR A 183 -13.53 -7.93 3.63
CA TYR A 183 -13.58 -8.75 2.41
C TYR A 183 -14.61 -8.24 1.41
N ASN A 184 -15.83 -7.92 1.86
CA ASN A 184 -16.88 -7.42 0.98
C ASN A 184 -16.53 -6.04 0.39
N LEU A 185 -16.00 -5.13 1.21
CA LEU A 185 -15.56 -3.82 0.77
C LEU A 185 -14.40 -3.92 -0.23
N ALA A 186 -13.39 -4.73 0.10
CA ALA A 186 -12.25 -4.95 -0.76
C ALA A 186 -12.63 -5.60 -2.09
N HIS A 187 -13.60 -6.52 -2.08
CA HIS A 187 -14.12 -7.14 -3.30
C HIS A 187 -14.84 -6.14 -4.20
N LEU A 188 -15.60 -5.21 -3.62
CA LEU A 188 -16.29 -4.16 -4.37
C LEU A 188 -15.31 -3.15 -4.98
N GLU A 189 -14.31 -2.71 -4.24
CA GLU A 189 -13.37 -1.69 -4.68
C GLU A 189 -12.24 -2.23 -5.57
N LEU A 190 -11.64 -3.37 -5.20
CA LEU A 190 -10.48 -3.91 -5.91
C LEU A 190 -10.84 -4.58 -7.23
N ASN A 191 -12.08 -5.05 -7.39
CA ASN A 191 -12.59 -5.56 -8.68
C ASN A 191 -12.99 -4.45 -9.64
N SER A 192 -12.86 -3.18 -9.27
CA SER A 192 -13.07 -2.10 -10.22
C SER A 192 -12.03 -2.17 -11.34
N TRP A 193 -12.49 -2.05 -12.59
CA TRP A 193 -11.61 -2.04 -13.78
C TRP A 193 -10.46 -1.02 -13.70
N ARG A 194 -10.58 -0.05 -12.83
CA ARG A 194 -9.63 1.06 -12.66
C ARG A 194 -8.36 0.65 -11.92
N ASN A 195 -8.44 -0.32 -11.04
CA ASN A 195 -7.32 -0.70 -10.16
C ASN A 195 -6.56 -1.94 -10.66
N GLY A 196 -7.15 -2.73 -11.56
CA GLY A 196 -6.47 -3.85 -12.21
C GLY A 196 -5.95 -4.95 -11.27
N THR A 197 -6.24 -4.85 -9.96
CA THR A 197 -5.79 -5.77 -8.93
C THR A 197 -6.96 -6.66 -8.50
N THR A 198 -6.70 -7.95 -8.45
CA THR A 198 -7.63 -8.91 -7.87
C THR A 198 -7.35 -9.05 -6.38
N LEU A 199 -8.41 -9.24 -5.59
CA LEU A 199 -8.28 -9.58 -4.18
C LEU A 199 -7.58 -10.93 -4.04
N GLU A 200 -6.39 -10.95 -3.44
CA GLU A 200 -5.62 -12.16 -3.14
C GLU A 200 -5.78 -12.49 -1.65
N TRP A 201 -6.17 -13.72 -1.35
CA TRP A 201 -6.41 -14.17 0.02
C TRP A 201 -5.18 -14.07 0.93
N ASP A 202 -4.00 -14.31 0.39
CA ASP A 202 -2.73 -14.18 1.09
C ASP A 202 -2.46 -12.75 1.57
N ARG A 203 -2.77 -11.76 0.75
CA ARG A 203 -2.66 -10.34 1.11
C ARG A 203 -3.68 -9.94 2.17
N LEU A 204 -4.93 -10.37 2.01
CA LEU A 204 -5.98 -10.09 3.00
C LEU A 204 -5.61 -10.65 4.37
N LEU A 205 -5.18 -11.92 4.42
CA LEU A 205 -4.79 -12.58 5.66
C LEU A 205 -3.54 -11.94 6.28
N LEU A 206 -2.57 -11.54 5.48
CA LEU A 206 -1.39 -10.83 5.96
C LEU A 206 -1.76 -9.48 6.61
N CYS A 207 -2.58 -8.68 5.93
CA CYS A 207 -3.04 -7.38 6.45
C CYS A 207 -3.86 -7.56 7.73
N ALA A 208 -4.74 -8.57 7.77
CA ALA A 208 -5.53 -8.92 8.95
C ALA A 208 -4.63 -9.32 10.12
N ALA A 209 -3.61 -10.14 9.88
CA ALA A 209 -2.66 -10.55 10.92
C ALA A 209 -1.86 -9.36 11.47
N ILE A 210 -1.38 -8.48 10.61
CA ILE A 210 -0.66 -7.26 11.02
C ILE A 210 -1.59 -6.36 11.87
N SER A 211 -2.82 -6.13 11.42
CA SER A 211 -3.80 -5.32 12.15
C SER A 211 -4.14 -5.93 13.51
N PHE A 212 -4.34 -7.25 13.57
CA PHE A 212 -4.61 -7.97 14.82
C PHE A 212 -3.46 -7.81 15.81
N VAL A 213 -2.21 -7.96 15.36
CA VAL A 213 -1.02 -7.78 16.21
C VAL A 213 -0.91 -6.33 16.71
N LEU A 214 -1.13 -5.35 15.85
CA LEU A 214 -1.09 -3.92 16.22
C LEU A 214 -2.15 -3.60 17.28
N ILE A 215 -3.40 -4.03 17.09
CA ILE A 215 -4.48 -3.78 18.06
C ILE A 215 -4.21 -4.54 19.38
N THR A 216 -3.70 -5.76 19.31
CA THR A 216 -3.28 -6.51 20.52
C THR A 216 -2.21 -5.74 21.30
N LEU A 217 -1.22 -5.21 20.62
CA LEU A 217 -0.17 -4.40 21.24
C LEU A 217 -0.75 -3.12 21.89
N MET A 218 -1.71 -2.47 21.23
CA MET A 218 -2.42 -1.34 21.81
C MET A 218 -3.22 -1.72 23.05
N ILE A 219 -3.89 -2.89 23.06
CA ILE A 219 -4.62 -3.41 24.22
C ILE A 219 -3.63 -3.67 25.37
N VAL A 220 -2.49 -4.31 25.11
CA VAL A 220 -1.47 -4.57 26.13
C VAL A 220 -0.96 -3.27 26.76
N ILE A 221 -0.66 -2.26 25.97
CA ILE A 221 -0.22 -0.96 26.48
C ILE A 221 -1.37 -0.23 27.20
N GLY A 222 -2.56 -0.23 26.60
CA GLY A 222 -3.74 0.46 27.13
C GLY A 222 -4.22 -0.09 28.47
N ILE A 223 -4.12 -1.42 28.68
CA ILE A 223 -4.40 -2.07 29.95
C ILE A 223 -3.21 -1.91 30.92
N GLY A 224 -1.99 -2.01 30.42
CA GLY A 224 -0.77 -2.03 31.23
C GLY A 224 -0.58 -0.78 32.09
N ILE A 225 -0.92 0.39 31.55
CA ILE A 225 -0.76 1.66 32.27
C ILE A 225 -1.75 1.77 33.44
N PRO A 226 -3.10 1.64 33.24
CA PRO A 226 -4.06 1.77 34.34
C PRO A 226 -3.98 0.60 35.32
N ALA A 227 -3.76 -0.63 34.84
CA ALA A 227 -3.64 -1.81 35.71
C ALA A 227 -2.46 -1.70 36.69
N ARG A 228 -1.28 -1.26 36.20
CA ARG A 228 -0.12 -1.05 37.08
C ARG A 228 -0.41 0.00 38.17
N LYS A 229 -1.18 1.02 37.83
CA LYS A 229 -1.55 2.09 38.78
C LYS A 229 -2.55 1.57 39.84
N ALA A 230 -3.55 0.77 39.42
CA ALA A 230 -4.53 0.18 40.32
C ALA A 230 -3.91 -0.89 41.26
N MET A 231 -2.95 -1.66 40.72
CA MET A 231 -2.23 -2.70 41.51
C MET A 231 -1.28 -2.12 42.57
N LYS A 232 -0.85 -0.87 42.48
CA LYS A 232 0.02 -0.23 43.49
C LYS A 232 -0.74 0.23 44.76
N VAL A 233 -2.06 0.29 44.68
CA VAL A 233 -2.88 0.71 45.82
C VAL A 233 -2.91 -0.40 46.88
N GLN A 234 -2.71 -0.02 48.15
CA GLN A 234 -2.79 -0.97 49.28
C GLN A 234 -4.23 -1.45 49.49
N PRO A 235 -4.47 -2.77 49.73
CA PRO A 235 -5.82 -3.29 49.91
C PRO A 235 -6.62 -2.60 51.03
N ALA A 236 -5.93 -2.15 52.09
CA ALA A 236 -6.56 -1.44 53.22
C ALA A 236 -7.12 -0.07 52.81
N GLU A 237 -6.45 0.62 51.93
CA GLU A 237 -6.84 1.96 51.45
C GLU A 237 -8.02 1.88 50.45
N ALA A 238 -8.06 0.83 49.62
CA ALA A 238 -9.12 0.62 48.66
C ALA A 238 -10.46 0.15 49.26
N LEU A 239 -10.43 -0.44 50.45
CA LEU A 239 -11.63 -0.89 51.14
C LEU A 239 -12.18 0.17 52.15
N HIS A 240 -11.45 1.25 52.40
CA HIS A 240 -11.85 2.32 53.28
C HIS A 240 -12.54 3.48 52.55
N ASP A 241 -12.46 3.53 51.24
CA ASP A 241 -13.05 4.58 50.37
C ASP A 241 -14.52 4.30 49.97
N GLU A 242 -15.18 3.27 50.58
CA GLU A 242 -16.62 3.03 50.55
C GLU A 242 -17.25 3.58 51.86
#